data_c3af436c654123cbc8c1f08c3f7ea119
#
_entry.id   c3af436c654123cbc8c1f08c3f7ea119
#
_cell.length_a   1.000
_cell.length_b   1.000
_cell.length_c   1.000
_cell.angle_alpha   90.00
_cell.angle_beta   90.00
_cell.angle_gamma   90.00
#
_symmetry.space_group_name_H-M   'P 1'
#
loop_
_entity.id
_entity.type
_entity.pdbx_description
1 polymer ?
#
loop_
_entity_poly.entity_id
_entity_poly.type
_entity_poly.pdbx_seq_one_letter_code
_entity_poly.pdbx_strand_id
1 'polypeptide(L)'
;TSYYDIPNQWGSIVLRDSTAQYRFSHTRMLRGTNGIITFGAPFTCRPTGLRIWVKYTQGSINKIDKVPAGVTIQQGDPDTGIVYIALGTWTAEEYGYTEDKGVPTRFGTDESPICIDTRNVNTFFKPDGKDVVAYGEQLMTSTVGEWTQYTNPLDYRATAVVPTHIMIVCPASRYG
;
A
#
# COMPACT_ATOMS: atom_id res chain seq x y z
N THR A 1 -8.71 -7.48 20.62
CA THR A 1 -8.22 -7.37 19.24
C THR A 1 -8.49 -8.70 18.58
N SER A 2 -9.43 -8.75 17.67
CA SER A 2 -9.72 -9.97 16.93
C SER A 2 -8.85 -9.98 15.69
N TYR A 3 -8.09 -11.05 15.53
CA TYR A 3 -7.33 -11.32 14.33
C TYR A 3 -8.24 -12.07 13.37
N TYR A 4 -8.36 -11.56 12.18
CA TYR A 4 -8.93 -12.33 11.11
C TYR A 4 -7.77 -12.84 10.28
N ASP A 5 -7.51 -14.11 10.44
CA ASP A 5 -6.60 -14.82 9.57
C ASP A 5 -7.32 -15.06 8.24
N ILE A 6 -6.85 -14.40 7.20
CA ILE A 6 -7.32 -14.65 5.84
C ILE A 6 -6.33 -15.63 5.24
N PRO A 7 -6.66 -16.92 5.23
CA PRO A 7 -5.71 -17.90 4.75
C PRO A 7 -5.36 -17.61 3.30
N ASN A 8 -4.08 -17.45 3.05
CA ASN A 8 -3.41 -17.53 1.76
C ASN A 8 -3.48 -16.36 0.80
N GLN A 9 -4.09 -15.22 1.12
CA GLN A 9 -4.15 -14.15 0.13
C GLN A 9 -3.60 -12.79 0.57
N TRP A 10 -3.68 -12.44 1.85
CA TRP A 10 -3.46 -11.05 2.26
C TRP A 10 -2.60 -10.86 3.50
N GLY A 11 -2.15 -11.91 4.13
CA GLY A 11 -1.52 -11.82 5.44
C GLY A 11 -2.51 -11.45 6.55
N SER A 12 -2.01 -11.25 7.74
CA SER A 12 -2.83 -10.85 8.87
C SER A 12 -3.18 -9.38 8.79
N ILE A 13 -4.46 -9.06 8.69
CA ILE A 13 -4.93 -7.67 8.82
C ILE A 13 -5.24 -7.43 10.29
N VAL A 14 -4.45 -6.59 10.93
CA VAL A 14 -4.72 -6.13 12.28
C VAL A 14 -5.66 -4.94 12.20
N LEU A 15 -6.90 -5.14 12.58
CA LEU A 15 -7.84 -4.04 12.73
C LEU A 15 -7.62 -3.40 14.09
N ARG A 16 -7.15 -2.18 14.12
CA ARG A 16 -6.88 -1.45 15.37
C ARG A 16 -8.14 -0.99 16.08
N ASP A 17 -9.23 -0.83 15.34
CA ASP A 17 -10.49 -0.36 15.87
C ASP A 17 -11.52 -1.50 15.90
N SER A 18 -12.10 -1.73 17.08
CA SER A 18 -13.16 -2.73 17.25
C SER A 18 -14.39 -2.43 16.38
N THR A 19 -14.66 -1.18 16.08
CA THR A 19 -15.76 -0.80 15.19
C THR A 19 -15.45 -1.11 13.73
N ALA A 20 -14.21 -1.07 13.33
CA ALA A 20 -13.78 -1.47 11.99
C ALA A 20 -13.98 -2.97 11.75
N GLN A 21 -13.86 -3.80 12.78
CA GLN A 21 -14.09 -5.24 12.68
C GLN A 21 -15.48 -5.61 12.18
N TYR A 22 -16.49 -4.85 12.56
CA TYR A 22 -17.87 -5.12 12.14
C TYR A 22 -18.15 -4.75 10.68
N ARG A 23 -17.30 -3.96 10.07
CA ARG A 23 -17.46 -3.53 8.68
C ARG A 23 -16.92 -4.53 7.69
N PHE A 24 -15.99 -5.33 8.11
CA PHE A 24 -15.48 -6.43 7.34
C PHE A 24 -16.25 -7.68 7.74
N SER A 25 -17.37 -7.95 7.05
CA SER A 25 -17.90 -9.29 7.21
C SER A 25 -16.84 -10.28 6.76
N HIS A 26 -16.64 -11.34 7.50
CA HIS A 26 -15.79 -12.46 7.16
C HIS A 26 -15.90 -12.87 5.68
N THR A 27 -17.11 -12.90 5.20
CA THR A 27 -17.42 -13.32 3.83
C THR A 27 -16.84 -12.36 2.78
N ARG A 28 -16.77 -11.07 3.08
CA ARG A 28 -16.19 -10.10 2.14
C ARG A 28 -14.70 -10.16 2.11
N MET A 29 -14.08 -10.35 3.24
CA MET A 29 -12.62 -10.47 3.32
C MET A 29 -12.13 -11.79 2.72
N LEU A 30 -12.83 -12.87 2.95
CA LEU A 30 -12.53 -14.17 2.34
C LEU A 30 -12.65 -14.17 0.81
N ARG A 31 -13.44 -13.24 0.26
CA ARG A 31 -13.52 -13.02 -1.19
C ARG A 31 -12.50 -12.02 -1.71
N GLY A 32 -11.76 -11.41 -0.83
CA GLY A 32 -10.44 -10.89 -1.07
C GLY A 32 -10.30 -9.60 -1.86
N THR A 33 -11.32 -8.80 -2.07
CA THR A 33 -11.17 -7.62 -2.93
C THR A 33 -11.57 -6.29 -2.32
N ASN A 34 -12.17 -6.28 -1.14
CA ASN A 34 -12.67 -5.05 -0.55
C ASN A 34 -12.16 -4.88 0.88
N GLY A 35 -11.41 -3.84 1.13
CA GLY A 35 -10.90 -3.55 2.45
C GLY A 35 -10.47 -2.10 2.61
N ILE A 36 -10.38 -1.68 3.85
CA ILE A 36 -9.81 -0.39 4.24
C ILE A 36 -8.54 -0.68 5.02
N ILE A 37 -7.46 -0.03 4.64
CA ILE A 37 -6.17 -0.15 5.27
C ILE A 37 -5.58 1.23 5.49
N THR A 38 -4.87 1.42 6.62
CA THR A 38 -4.17 2.68 6.89
C THR A 38 -2.67 2.50 6.84
N PHE A 39 -1.99 3.50 6.33
CA PHE A 39 -0.55 3.54 6.16
C PHE A 39 0.04 4.81 6.73
N GLY A 40 1.35 4.78 6.83
CA GLY A 40 2.16 5.84 7.38
C GLY A 40 2.57 5.51 8.80
N ALA A 41 3.79 5.87 9.13
CA ALA A 41 4.30 5.87 10.49
C ALA A 41 5.04 7.19 10.70
N PRO A 42 4.98 7.80 11.89
CA PRO A 42 5.72 9.03 12.17
C PRO A 42 7.21 8.87 11.90
N PHE A 43 7.77 9.76 11.11
CA PHE A 43 9.15 9.68 10.67
C PHE A 43 9.66 11.03 10.16
N THR A 44 10.71 11.55 10.74
CA THR A 44 11.23 12.89 10.42
C THR A 44 12.66 12.90 9.86
N CYS A 45 13.24 11.72 9.63
CA CYS A 45 14.57 11.61 9.05
C CYS A 45 14.53 11.67 7.52
N ARG A 46 15.69 11.92 6.93
CA ARG A 46 15.89 11.97 5.48
C ARG A 46 16.90 10.91 5.03
N PRO A 47 16.52 9.61 4.97
CA PRO A 47 17.39 8.56 4.51
C PRO A 47 17.68 8.70 3.01
N THR A 48 18.79 8.17 2.56
CA THR A 48 19.16 8.15 1.13
C THR A 48 18.48 7.03 0.35
N GLY A 49 17.95 6.04 1.04
CA GLY A 49 17.27 4.89 0.42
C GLY A 49 16.84 3.85 1.43
N LEU A 50 16.21 2.82 0.90
CA LEU A 50 15.80 1.62 1.63
C LEU A 50 16.67 0.45 1.19
N ARG A 51 17.24 -0.26 2.17
CA ARG A 51 17.93 -1.53 1.93
C ARG A 51 17.05 -2.67 2.43
N ILE A 52 16.75 -3.61 1.55
CA ILE A 52 15.85 -4.74 1.82
C ILE A 52 16.47 -6.04 1.33
N TRP A 53 16.06 -7.13 1.96
CA TRP A 53 16.29 -8.49 1.47
C TRP A 53 14.96 -9.04 0.99
N VAL A 54 14.95 -9.54 -0.24
CA VAL A 54 13.74 -10.04 -0.88
C VAL A 54 13.95 -11.48 -1.34
N LYS A 55 12.92 -12.28 -1.15
CA LYS A 55 12.72 -13.55 -1.83
C LYS A 55 11.32 -13.49 -2.43
N TYR A 56 11.21 -13.72 -3.73
CA TYR A 56 9.98 -13.52 -4.48
C TYR A 56 9.78 -14.65 -5.48
N THR A 57 8.59 -15.16 -5.56
CA THR A 57 8.20 -16.11 -6.61
C THR A 57 7.22 -15.40 -7.54
N GLN A 58 7.62 -15.23 -8.78
CA GLN A 58 6.78 -14.62 -9.79
C GLN A 58 5.60 -15.54 -10.11
N GLY A 59 4.40 -14.99 -10.04
CA GLY A 59 3.17 -15.63 -10.49
C GLY A 59 2.78 -15.17 -11.89
N SER A 60 1.60 -15.62 -12.32
CA SER A 60 0.93 -15.10 -13.50
C SER A 60 -0.35 -14.39 -13.12
N ILE A 61 -0.74 -13.39 -13.89
CA ILE A 61 -1.99 -12.67 -13.73
C ILE A 61 -3.15 -13.62 -14.00
N ASN A 62 -3.87 -14.00 -12.95
CA ASN A 62 -4.95 -14.98 -13.06
C ASN A 62 -6.30 -14.36 -13.42
N LYS A 63 -6.51 -13.12 -13.01
CA LYS A 63 -7.77 -12.40 -13.19
C LYS A 63 -7.52 -10.93 -13.37
N ILE A 64 -8.26 -10.30 -14.26
CA ILE A 64 -8.25 -8.86 -14.49
C ILE A 64 -9.69 -8.38 -14.40
N ASP A 65 -9.97 -7.56 -13.40
CA ASP A 65 -11.28 -6.92 -13.28
C ASP A 65 -11.27 -5.56 -14.00
N LYS A 66 -10.17 -4.83 -13.93
CA LYS A 66 -10.01 -3.53 -14.59
C LYS A 66 -8.54 -3.27 -14.86
N VAL A 67 -8.24 -2.89 -16.09
CA VAL A 67 -6.89 -2.46 -16.46
C VAL A 67 -6.73 -0.96 -16.17
N PRO A 68 -5.67 -0.55 -15.44
CA PRO A 68 -5.39 0.87 -15.26
C PRO A 68 -5.10 1.57 -16.59
N ALA A 69 -5.43 2.85 -16.67
CA ALA A 69 -5.17 3.65 -17.87
C ALA A 69 -3.67 3.65 -18.21
N GLY A 70 -3.34 3.44 -19.49
CA GLY A 70 -1.95 3.41 -19.96
C GLY A 70 -1.17 2.13 -19.68
N VAL A 71 -1.82 1.10 -19.11
CA VAL A 71 -1.23 -0.21 -18.84
C VAL A 71 -1.78 -1.23 -19.81
N THR A 72 -0.91 -2.06 -20.36
CA THR A 72 -1.30 -3.22 -21.20
C THR A 72 -0.91 -4.49 -20.47
N ILE A 73 -1.90 -5.18 -19.93
CA ILE A 73 -1.75 -6.47 -19.25
C ILE A 73 -2.83 -7.43 -19.73
N GLN A 74 -2.50 -8.71 -19.78
CA GLN A 74 -3.42 -9.78 -20.17
C GLN A 74 -3.40 -10.90 -19.12
N GLN A 75 -4.48 -11.66 -19.07
CA GLN A 75 -4.50 -12.86 -18.26
C GLN A 75 -3.44 -13.85 -18.77
N GLY A 76 -2.65 -14.38 -17.85
CA GLY A 76 -1.51 -15.26 -18.16
C GLY A 76 -0.17 -14.53 -18.24
N ASP A 77 -0.15 -13.20 -18.34
CA ASP A 77 1.10 -12.44 -18.30
C ASP A 77 1.82 -12.66 -16.97
N PRO A 78 3.17 -12.60 -16.96
CA PRO A 78 3.93 -12.61 -15.72
C PRO A 78 3.53 -11.43 -14.83
N ASP A 79 3.23 -11.71 -13.56
CA ASP A 79 2.96 -10.66 -12.59
C ASP A 79 4.25 -10.00 -12.11
N THR A 80 4.15 -8.79 -11.61
CA THR A 80 5.28 -8.01 -11.12
C THR A 80 5.07 -7.67 -9.66
N GLY A 81 5.97 -8.13 -8.80
CA GLY A 81 5.99 -7.67 -7.42
C GLY A 81 6.63 -6.28 -7.34
N ILE A 82 6.30 -5.55 -6.30
CA ILE A 82 6.87 -4.23 -6.06
C ILE A 82 7.17 -4.04 -4.58
N VAL A 83 8.29 -3.40 -4.28
CA VAL A 83 8.54 -2.80 -2.97
C VAL A 83 8.75 -1.32 -3.19
N TYR A 84 8.00 -0.50 -2.49
CA TYR A 84 8.23 0.93 -2.54
C TYR A 84 8.28 1.57 -1.15
N ILE A 85 8.99 2.66 -1.10
CA ILE A 85 9.10 3.54 0.06
C ILE A 85 8.72 4.95 -0.35
N ALA A 86 7.91 5.59 0.47
CA ALA A 86 7.57 7.00 0.31
C ALA A 86 7.75 7.73 1.63
N LEU A 87 8.25 8.95 1.53
CA LEU A 87 8.27 9.92 2.63
C LEU A 87 7.34 11.06 2.25
N GLY A 88 6.56 11.54 3.20
CA GLY A 88 5.61 12.62 2.93
C GLY A 88 5.20 13.41 4.15
N THR A 89 4.36 14.41 3.90
CA THR A 89 3.77 15.30 4.91
C THR A 89 2.26 15.08 5.04
N TRP A 90 1.84 13.84 4.95
CA TRP A 90 0.43 13.47 4.99
C TRP A 90 -0.20 13.73 6.36
N THR A 91 -1.46 14.16 6.33
CA THR A 91 -2.29 14.35 7.52
C THR A 91 -3.54 13.47 7.46
N ALA A 92 -4.06 13.06 8.60
CA ALA A 92 -5.32 12.32 8.65
C ALA A 92 -6.52 13.14 8.18
N GLU A 93 -6.42 14.46 8.26
CA GLU A 93 -7.46 15.36 7.77
C GLU A 93 -7.61 15.26 6.25
N GLU A 94 -6.50 15.21 5.51
CA GLU A 94 -6.49 15.23 4.05
C GLU A 94 -6.52 13.83 3.44
N TYR A 95 -5.81 12.87 4.07
CA TYR A 95 -5.61 11.52 3.51
C TYR A 95 -6.35 10.42 4.27
N GLY A 96 -6.95 10.76 5.42
CA GLY A 96 -7.60 9.79 6.29
C GLY A 96 -8.93 9.25 5.77
N TYR A 97 -9.35 9.67 4.59
CA TYR A 97 -10.61 9.36 3.93
C TYR A 97 -11.82 9.91 4.68
N THR A 98 -12.74 10.51 3.99
CA THR A 98 -14.05 10.96 4.50
C THR A 98 -15.11 10.41 3.62
N GLU A 99 -16.24 10.04 4.22
CA GLU A 99 -17.21 9.45 3.52
C GLU A 99 -18.52 10.12 3.28
N ASP A 100 -19.19 9.51 2.44
CA ASP A 100 -20.45 9.82 1.91
C ASP A 100 -21.59 9.18 2.69
N LYS A 101 -22.76 9.80 2.71
CA LYS A 101 -24.00 9.24 3.23
C LYS A 101 -24.01 8.80 4.68
N GLY A 102 -23.31 9.51 5.53
CA GLY A 102 -23.38 9.35 6.97
C GLY A 102 -22.70 8.12 7.54
N VAL A 103 -21.88 7.44 6.76
CA VAL A 103 -21.01 6.40 7.29
C VAL A 103 -19.66 7.01 7.63
N PRO A 104 -19.27 7.03 8.90
CA PRO A 104 -17.97 7.59 9.29
C PRO A 104 -16.84 6.78 8.69
N THR A 105 -15.93 7.43 8.04
CA THR A 105 -15.01 6.79 7.14
C THR A 105 -13.65 7.39 7.16
N ARG A 106 -13.39 8.29 8.09
CA ARG A 106 -12.04 8.71 8.41
C ARG A 106 -11.42 7.66 9.33
N PHE A 107 -10.58 6.82 8.75
CA PHE A 107 -9.85 5.78 9.45
C PHE A 107 -8.38 6.15 9.67
N GLY A 108 -7.86 7.14 8.94
CA GLY A 108 -6.54 7.68 9.16
C GLY A 108 -6.43 8.37 10.52
N THR A 109 -5.29 8.20 11.16
CA THR A 109 -4.91 8.84 12.43
C THR A 109 -3.59 9.60 12.23
N ASP A 110 -3.17 10.38 13.23
CA ASP A 110 -1.89 11.07 13.17
C ASP A 110 -0.70 10.09 13.09
N GLU A 111 -0.87 8.84 13.57
CA GLU A 111 0.17 7.81 13.42
C GLU A 111 0.08 7.02 12.11
N SER A 112 -1.06 7.04 11.44
CA SER A 112 -1.30 6.34 10.16
C SER A 112 -2.25 7.14 9.29
N PRO A 113 -1.80 8.26 8.73
CA PRO A 113 -2.69 9.26 8.14
C PRO A 113 -3.32 8.84 6.80
N ILE A 114 -2.68 7.95 6.05
CA ILE A 114 -3.14 7.57 4.72
C ILE A 114 -4.14 6.41 4.86
N CYS A 115 -5.35 6.62 4.38
CA CYS A 115 -6.38 5.60 4.33
C CYS A 115 -6.66 5.19 2.88
N ILE A 116 -6.49 3.92 2.58
CA ILE A 116 -6.81 3.33 1.28
C ILE A 116 -8.05 2.44 1.43
N ASP A 117 -9.08 2.75 0.68
CA ASP A 117 -10.26 1.90 0.49
C ASP A 117 -10.15 1.25 -0.91
N THR A 118 -9.97 -0.04 -0.96
CA THR A 118 -9.79 -0.77 -2.23
C THR A 118 -11.01 -0.70 -3.16
N ARG A 119 -12.15 -0.23 -2.66
CA ARG A 119 -13.37 0.02 -3.46
C ARG A 119 -13.35 1.40 -4.12
N ASN A 120 -12.48 2.31 -3.64
CA ASN A 120 -12.41 3.68 -4.08
C ASN A 120 -11.01 4.01 -4.58
N VAL A 121 -10.80 3.94 -5.89
CA VAL A 121 -9.51 4.19 -6.54
C VAL A 121 -8.95 5.60 -6.29
N ASN A 122 -9.79 6.55 -5.88
CA ASN A 122 -9.33 7.91 -5.57
C ASN A 122 -8.52 7.96 -4.27
N THR A 123 -8.66 6.94 -3.41
CA THR A 123 -7.89 6.82 -2.17
C THR A 123 -6.53 6.15 -2.37
N PHE A 124 -6.27 5.60 -3.55
CA PHE A 124 -5.02 4.90 -3.82
C PHE A 124 -3.84 5.86 -3.76
N PHE A 125 -2.76 5.36 -3.20
CA PHE A 125 -1.52 6.13 -3.11
C PHE A 125 -1.03 6.54 -4.50
N LYS A 126 -0.66 7.82 -4.62
CA LYS A 126 -0.12 8.41 -5.84
C LYS A 126 1.33 8.80 -5.58
N PRO A 127 2.29 8.12 -6.23
CA PRO A 127 3.70 8.42 -6.05
C PRO A 127 4.08 9.87 -6.38
N ASP A 128 3.35 10.49 -7.30
CA ASP A 128 3.51 11.88 -7.76
C ASP A 128 2.66 12.90 -6.98
N GLY A 129 2.02 12.46 -5.89
CA GLY A 129 1.20 13.32 -5.03
C GLY A 129 1.99 14.52 -4.48
N LYS A 130 1.31 15.65 -4.29
CA LYS A 130 1.90 16.92 -3.86
C LYS A 130 2.64 16.87 -2.52
N ASP A 131 2.21 15.99 -1.63
CA ASP A 131 2.76 15.82 -0.28
C ASP A 131 3.80 14.69 -0.18
N VAL A 132 4.18 14.12 -1.33
CA VAL A 132 5.28 13.16 -1.41
C VAL A 132 6.60 13.93 -1.45
N VAL A 133 7.37 13.83 -0.37
CA VAL A 133 8.69 14.45 -0.23
C VAL A 133 9.78 13.66 -0.94
N ALA A 134 9.72 12.32 -0.84
CA ALA A 134 10.63 11.43 -1.54
C ALA A 134 9.95 10.10 -1.86
N TYR A 135 10.39 9.47 -2.93
CA TYR A 135 9.86 8.18 -3.39
C TYR A 135 10.97 7.30 -3.96
N GLY A 136 10.84 6.01 -3.78
CA GLY A 136 11.70 5.03 -4.43
C GLY A 136 10.97 3.69 -4.55
N GLU A 137 11.19 2.96 -5.65
CA GLU A 137 10.59 1.66 -5.88
C GLU A 137 11.58 0.63 -6.43
N GLN A 138 11.33 -0.62 -6.12
CA GLN A 138 12.00 -1.78 -6.68
C GLN A 138 10.97 -2.73 -7.24
N LEU A 139 11.05 -3.01 -8.53
CA LEU A 139 10.19 -3.97 -9.21
C LEU A 139 10.85 -5.36 -9.23
N MET A 140 10.05 -6.39 -8.94
CA MET A 140 10.42 -7.79 -9.09
C MET A 140 9.74 -8.34 -10.35
N THR A 141 10.46 -8.31 -11.46
CA THR A 141 9.97 -8.74 -12.78
C THR A 141 10.30 -10.20 -13.11
N SER A 142 10.93 -10.90 -12.17
CA SER A 142 11.26 -12.31 -12.27
C SER A 142 11.37 -12.93 -10.89
N THR A 143 11.34 -14.25 -10.82
CA THR A 143 11.56 -14.98 -9.56
C THR A 143 12.94 -14.69 -8.99
N VAL A 144 12.96 -14.33 -7.71
CA VAL A 144 14.17 -14.17 -6.88
C VAL A 144 14.18 -15.33 -5.89
N GLY A 145 14.80 -16.45 -6.28
CA GLY A 145 14.73 -17.74 -5.59
C GLY A 145 15.48 -17.78 -4.25
N GLU A 146 16.47 -16.92 -4.09
CA GLU A 146 17.26 -16.80 -2.86
C GLU A 146 17.13 -15.41 -2.26
N TRP A 147 17.37 -15.28 -0.95
CA TRP A 147 17.36 -13.99 -0.30
C TRP A 147 18.39 -13.05 -0.93
N THR A 148 17.91 -12.06 -1.67
CA THR A 148 18.73 -11.11 -2.42
C THR A 148 18.56 -9.71 -1.86
N GLN A 149 19.68 -9.03 -1.66
CA GLN A 149 19.66 -7.65 -1.19
C GLN A 149 19.43 -6.68 -2.33
N TYR A 150 18.46 -5.80 -2.13
CA TYR A 150 18.21 -4.65 -2.99
C TYR A 150 18.45 -3.37 -2.21
N THR A 151 18.99 -2.38 -2.90
CA THR A 151 19.05 -1.00 -2.40
C THR A 151 18.17 -0.14 -3.28
N ASN A 152 17.15 0.42 -2.68
CA ASN A 152 16.15 1.24 -3.34
C ASN A 152 16.44 2.71 -2.98
N PRO A 153 17.09 3.50 -3.86
CA PRO A 153 17.38 4.90 -3.60
C PRO A 153 16.09 5.71 -3.55
N LEU A 154 16.11 6.76 -2.74
CA LEU A 154 15.03 7.72 -2.65
C LEU A 154 15.30 8.93 -3.54
N ASP A 155 14.35 9.20 -4.42
CA ASP A 155 14.29 10.43 -5.20
C ASP A 155 13.55 11.52 -4.41
N TYR A 156 14.29 12.55 -4.02
CA TYR A 156 13.77 13.67 -3.23
C TYR A 156 13.26 14.78 -4.15
N ARG A 157 11.96 15.00 -4.12
CA ARG A 157 11.29 16.07 -4.89
C ARG A 157 11.26 17.40 -4.15
N ALA A 158 11.27 17.34 -2.81
CA ALA A 158 11.25 18.51 -1.94
C ALA A 158 12.47 18.49 -1.00
N THR A 159 13.54 19.16 -1.41
CA THR A 159 14.82 19.14 -0.69
C THR A 159 14.81 19.90 0.64
N ALA A 160 13.94 20.91 0.77
CA ALA A 160 13.83 21.73 2.00
C ALA A 160 12.74 21.23 2.97
N VAL A 161 11.92 20.25 2.57
CA VAL A 161 10.80 19.77 3.39
C VAL A 161 11.25 18.59 4.23
N VAL A 162 10.99 18.67 5.53
CA VAL A 162 11.18 17.55 6.45
C VAL A 162 9.93 16.66 6.37
N PRO A 163 10.05 15.37 6.08
CA PRO A 163 8.90 14.48 6.10
C PRO A 163 8.34 14.35 7.53
N THR A 164 7.07 14.06 7.62
CA THR A 164 6.40 13.73 8.89
C THR A 164 6.13 12.25 9.03
N HIS A 165 6.03 11.55 7.88
CA HIS A 165 5.68 10.12 7.85
C HIS A 165 6.48 9.36 6.80
N ILE A 166 6.59 8.06 7.06
CA ILE A 166 7.13 7.06 6.14
C ILE A 166 6.07 6.02 5.81
N MET A 167 6.06 5.55 4.56
CA MET A 167 5.28 4.41 4.11
C MET A 167 6.19 3.44 3.38
N ILE A 168 6.15 2.17 3.76
CA ILE A 168 6.83 1.07 3.07
C ILE A 168 5.77 0.03 2.74
N VAL A 169 5.67 -0.34 1.47
CA VAL A 169 4.65 -1.27 1.00
C VAL A 169 5.30 -2.30 0.09
N CYS A 170 4.95 -3.56 0.31
CA CYS A 170 5.55 -4.72 -0.38
C CYS A 170 4.45 -5.63 -0.95
N PRO A 171 3.67 -5.21 -1.93
CA PRO A 171 2.69 -6.08 -2.55
C PRO A 171 3.35 -7.10 -3.47
N ALA A 172 2.82 -8.32 -3.46
CA ALA A 172 3.27 -9.38 -4.34
C ALA A 172 2.90 -9.13 -5.81
N SER A 173 1.86 -8.33 -6.04
CA SER A 173 1.40 -7.90 -7.35
C SER A 173 1.36 -6.37 -7.42
N ARG A 174 1.80 -5.82 -8.54
CA ARG A 174 1.73 -4.37 -8.81
C ARG A 174 0.33 -3.91 -9.17
N TYR A 175 -0.46 -4.79 -9.73
CA TYR A 175 -1.75 -4.45 -10.35
C TYR A 175 -2.97 -5.02 -9.62
N GLY A 176 -2.79 -5.72 -8.48
CA GLY A 176 -3.95 -6.14 -7.70
C GLY A 176 -3.79 -7.31 -6.82
#